data_e57e412243ae0d1f488331456cf5b412
#
_entry.id   e57e412243ae0d1f488331456cf5b412
#
_cell.length_a   1.000
_cell.length_b   1.000
_cell.length_c   1.000
_cell.angle_alpha   90.00
_cell.angle_beta   90.00
_cell.angle_gamma   90.00
#
_symmetry.space_group_name_H-M   'P 1'
#
loop_
_entity.id
_entity.type
_entity.pdbx_description
1 polymer ?
#
loop_
_entity_poly.entity_id
_entity_poly.type
_entity_poly.pdbx_seq_one_letter_code
_entity_poly.pdbx_strand_id
1 'polypeptide(L)'
;PDADSITLKYKCYDMPLDTTLNYNQSTESYEGTINYNKDPEYLNVWELQGITINSKNNPKTLNKQELEKMGLNLKDYNVTQECIIEDITSRKDVNKYLRKTSAPITELTGSDRYETAVKISKEGWKNGSDKVVIINGDVSIDGIISTPLATTYNAPILLVEKNNVPNSVKSELKRLNPRDVIIIGDENAISKTTANQIKSTVNASQTRLKGSNRYETSLLIAKEIDKNHDVEKVYITNANGGEVDALTIAAKAGQDKQPIILTDKNSITDNTYKWLKSEDLQNAYFIGGPQMISTNVINKVNDITKDNVTNNRVYGADRHETNANVIKKFYTDDELEAVLVAKSDVLVDALAAGPLAANLKSPILITPKTYVSAYHKDNLEAKSANKVYKIGGGLTSKVMNSIASSLSKHNTTPTEPGNSGGKTVMIDPGHGGSDTGTTGKPLGGIKEKDYTLNTSLATTEYLRSKGFNVIMTRDTDKTLSLGNRTALSNSLRPDLFTSIHYNASDTTGNGVEVFYKLKDKDGGTTKTVATNILNRILEKFNLKNRGAKTRTLSTDPTKDYLYVLRNNDMPAVLVECAFLDNEKDMSLLNTSNKVKEMGTQIGKGIEDSLK
;
A
#
# COMPACT_ATOMS: atom_id res chain seq x y z
N PRO A 1 -49.98 -9.53 -16.99
CA PRO A 1 -49.24 -9.96 -18.17
C PRO A 1 -49.19 -11.48 -18.23
N ASP A 2 -49.33 -12.01 -19.45
CA ASP A 2 -49.39 -13.47 -19.65
C ASP A 2 -48.00 -14.14 -19.68
N ALA A 3 -46.95 -13.38 -19.40
CA ALA A 3 -45.57 -13.86 -19.40
C ALA A 3 -45.00 -13.90 -17.97
N ASP A 4 -44.34 -14.99 -17.62
CA ASP A 4 -43.67 -15.17 -16.32
C ASP A 4 -42.31 -14.44 -16.30
N SER A 5 -41.63 -14.37 -17.44
CA SER A 5 -40.35 -13.68 -17.62
C SER A 5 -40.08 -13.31 -19.07
N ILE A 6 -39.13 -12.42 -19.27
CA ILE A 6 -38.63 -12.02 -20.59
C ILE A 6 -37.13 -12.26 -20.65
N THR A 7 -36.64 -12.96 -21.65
CA THR A 7 -35.20 -13.11 -21.93
C THR A 7 -34.81 -12.16 -23.04
N LEU A 8 -33.91 -11.23 -22.73
CA LEU A 8 -33.29 -10.32 -23.69
C LEU A 8 -32.03 -10.98 -24.23
N LYS A 9 -31.91 -11.03 -25.54
CA LYS A 9 -30.77 -11.60 -26.25
C LYS A 9 -29.91 -10.48 -26.82
N TYR A 10 -28.74 -10.31 -26.26
CA TYR A 10 -27.77 -9.34 -26.74
C TYR A 10 -26.63 -10.01 -27.48
N LYS A 11 -25.99 -9.26 -28.35
CA LYS A 11 -24.77 -9.66 -29.04
C LYS A 11 -23.79 -8.49 -29.04
N CYS A 12 -22.54 -8.79 -28.67
CA CYS A 12 -21.41 -7.91 -28.85
C CYS A 12 -20.35 -8.65 -29.65
N TYR A 13 -20.06 -8.19 -30.87
CA TYR A 13 -19.30 -8.96 -31.87
C TYR A 13 -19.93 -10.35 -32.11
N ASP A 14 -19.21 -11.43 -31.83
CA ASP A 14 -19.72 -12.82 -31.97
C ASP A 14 -20.11 -13.47 -30.65
N MET A 15 -20.09 -12.71 -29.54
CA MET A 15 -20.47 -13.22 -28.23
C MET A 15 -21.94 -12.94 -27.92
N PRO A 16 -22.74 -13.96 -27.63
CA PRO A 16 -24.09 -13.80 -27.14
C PRO A 16 -24.13 -13.55 -25.64
N LEU A 17 -25.04 -12.72 -25.20
CA LEU A 17 -25.38 -12.53 -23.78
C LEU A 17 -26.90 -12.59 -23.64
N ASP A 18 -27.40 -13.57 -22.95
CA ASP A 18 -28.82 -13.70 -22.62
C ASP A 18 -29.05 -13.27 -21.18
N THR A 19 -29.99 -12.38 -20.95
CA THR A 19 -30.42 -12.01 -19.60
C THR A 19 -31.91 -12.18 -19.44
N THR A 20 -32.33 -12.73 -18.30
CA THR A 20 -33.75 -12.96 -18.03
C THR A 20 -34.25 -11.95 -17.00
N LEU A 21 -35.30 -11.24 -17.37
CA LEU A 21 -36.04 -10.32 -16.51
C LEU A 21 -37.28 -11.04 -15.99
N ASN A 22 -37.50 -11.00 -14.68
CA ASN A 22 -38.67 -11.56 -14.05
C ASN A 22 -39.71 -10.49 -13.78
N TYR A 23 -40.99 -10.84 -13.84
CA TYR A 23 -42.05 -9.88 -13.58
C TYR A 23 -42.13 -9.53 -12.09
N ASN A 24 -42.01 -8.26 -11.76
CA ASN A 24 -42.17 -7.73 -10.43
C ASN A 24 -43.59 -7.15 -10.28
N GLN A 25 -44.43 -7.79 -9.46
CA GLN A 25 -45.81 -7.35 -9.22
C GLN A 25 -45.92 -6.00 -8.52
N SER A 26 -44.93 -5.61 -7.73
CA SER A 26 -44.97 -4.34 -6.99
C SER A 26 -44.63 -3.12 -7.85
N THR A 27 -43.84 -3.30 -8.90
CA THR A 27 -43.46 -2.24 -9.86
C THR A 27 -44.20 -2.36 -11.17
N GLU A 28 -44.98 -3.43 -11.36
CA GLU A 28 -45.67 -3.77 -12.61
C GLU A 28 -44.72 -3.81 -13.82
N SER A 29 -43.45 -4.23 -13.60
CA SER A 29 -42.40 -4.22 -14.60
C SER A 29 -41.58 -5.52 -14.60
N TYR A 30 -40.85 -5.77 -15.70
CA TYR A 30 -39.89 -6.86 -15.79
C TYR A 30 -38.51 -6.36 -15.37
N GLU A 31 -37.96 -6.97 -14.34
CA GLU A 31 -36.69 -6.57 -13.72
C GLU A 31 -35.70 -7.72 -13.68
N GLY A 32 -34.42 -7.40 -13.82
CA GLY A 32 -33.33 -8.36 -13.73
C GLY A 32 -31.98 -7.70 -13.80
N THR A 33 -30.95 -8.46 -13.51
CA THR A 33 -29.57 -8.01 -13.52
C THR A 33 -28.84 -8.60 -14.72
N ILE A 34 -28.15 -7.77 -15.48
CA ILE A 34 -27.26 -8.20 -16.54
C ILE A 34 -25.88 -8.43 -15.93
N ASN A 35 -25.47 -9.70 -15.82
CA ASN A 35 -24.16 -10.05 -15.31
C ASN A 35 -23.14 -10.13 -16.45
N TYR A 36 -22.23 -9.18 -16.50
CA TYR A 36 -21.14 -9.11 -17.49
C TYR A 36 -19.93 -10.00 -17.16
N ASN A 37 -20.08 -10.97 -16.25
CA ASN A 37 -18.97 -11.73 -15.68
C ASN A 37 -18.19 -12.62 -16.68
N LYS A 38 -18.35 -12.46 -17.99
CA LYS A 38 -17.72 -13.38 -18.94
C LYS A 38 -16.64 -12.81 -19.83
N ASP A 39 -16.46 -11.49 -19.95
CA ASP A 39 -15.27 -11.00 -20.67
C ASP A 39 -15.03 -9.51 -20.46
N PRO A 40 -14.03 -9.11 -19.63
CA PRO A 40 -13.67 -7.71 -19.48
C PRO A 40 -12.96 -7.11 -20.71
N GLU A 41 -12.71 -7.90 -21.75
CA GLU A 41 -11.99 -7.43 -22.94
C GLU A 41 -12.83 -6.54 -23.87
N TYR A 42 -14.15 -6.55 -23.73
CA TYR A 42 -15.03 -5.86 -24.69
C TYR A 42 -15.83 -4.74 -24.01
N LEU A 43 -15.22 -3.56 -23.93
CA LEU A 43 -15.93 -2.29 -23.75
C LEU A 43 -16.70 -1.97 -25.02
N ASN A 44 -17.89 -2.55 -25.19
CA ASN A 44 -18.65 -2.36 -26.42
C ASN A 44 -20.14 -2.27 -26.13
N VAL A 45 -20.83 -1.70 -27.08
CA VAL A 45 -22.29 -1.67 -27.10
C VAL A 45 -22.80 -3.08 -27.33
N TRP A 46 -23.54 -3.62 -26.36
CA TRP A 46 -24.27 -4.86 -26.50
C TRP A 46 -25.55 -4.56 -27.25
N GLU A 47 -25.62 -4.95 -28.50
CA GLU A 47 -26.78 -4.71 -29.35
C GLU A 47 -27.87 -5.75 -29.06
N LEU A 48 -29.09 -5.28 -28.82
CA LEU A 48 -30.25 -6.17 -28.69
C LEU A 48 -30.54 -6.87 -30.02
N GLN A 49 -30.49 -8.20 -30.01
CA GLN A 49 -30.71 -9.05 -31.19
C GLN A 49 -32.10 -9.70 -31.21
N GLY A 50 -32.73 -9.80 -30.04
CA GLY A 50 -34.06 -10.44 -29.95
C GLY A 50 -34.58 -10.50 -28.52
N ILE A 51 -35.84 -10.84 -28.40
CA ILE A 51 -36.55 -10.98 -27.11
C ILE A 51 -37.28 -12.34 -27.13
N THR A 52 -37.11 -13.12 -26.07
CA THR A 52 -37.94 -14.30 -25.82
C THR A 52 -38.89 -13.99 -24.67
N ILE A 53 -40.20 -14.06 -24.95
CA ILE A 53 -41.26 -13.94 -23.95
C ILE A 53 -41.55 -15.34 -23.43
N ASN A 54 -41.25 -15.60 -22.19
CA ASN A 54 -41.43 -16.88 -21.55
C ASN A 54 -42.82 -16.93 -20.88
N SER A 55 -43.76 -17.70 -21.46
CA SER A 55 -45.05 -17.99 -20.86
C SER A 55 -45.23 -19.51 -20.73
N LYS A 56 -45.98 -19.96 -19.72
CA LYS A 56 -46.18 -21.39 -19.44
C LYS A 56 -46.73 -22.19 -20.60
N ASN A 57 -47.48 -21.53 -21.48
CA ASN A 57 -48.22 -22.23 -22.52
C ASN A 57 -47.72 -21.95 -23.95
N ASN A 58 -46.91 -20.92 -24.19
CA ASN A 58 -46.43 -20.62 -25.54
C ASN A 58 -45.27 -19.59 -25.51
N PRO A 59 -44.02 -20.01 -25.37
CA PRO A 59 -42.88 -19.10 -25.45
C PRO A 59 -42.77 -18.55 -26.87
N LYS A 60 -42.67 -17.22 -27.00
CA LYS A 60 -42.52 -16.52 -28.28
C LYS A 60 -41.18 -15.81 -28.35
N THR A 61 -40.40 -16.13 -29.37
CA THR A 61 -39.15 -15.41 -29.67
C THR A 61 -39.38 -14.44 -30.82
N LEU A 62 -38.98 -13.20 -30.66
CA LEU A 62 -38.95 -12.15 -31.68
C LEU A 62 -37.50 -11.81 -31.97
N ASN A 63 -37.11 -11.90 -33.25
CA ASN A 63 -35.78 -11.51 -33.68
C ASN A 63 -35.70 -9.99 -33.98
N LYS A 64 -34.49 -9.48 -34.28
CA LYS A 64 -34.23 -8.10 -34.54
C LYS A 64 -35.17 -7.49 -35.59
N GLN A 65 -35.39 -8.18 -36.73
CA GLN A 65 -36.21 -7.68 -37.83
C GLN A 65 -37.70 -7.63 -37.45
N GLU A 66 -38.18 -8.55 -36.65
CA GLU A 66 -39.57 -8.57 -36.16
C GLU A 66 -39.81 -7.41 -35.17
N LEU A 67 -38.86 -7.14 -34.29
CA LEU A 67 -38.93 -6.02 -33.32
C LEU A 67 -38.91 -4.65 -34.06
N GLU A 68 -38.05 -4.51 -35.06
CA GLU A 68 -37.98 -3.29 -35.88
C GLU A 68 -39.29 -3.06 -36.68
N LYS A 69 -39.92 -4.15 -37.22
CA LYS A 69 -41.23 -4.07 -37.88
C LYS A 69 -42.35 -3.66 -36.93
N MET A 70 -42.20 -3.91 -35.63
CA MET A 70 -43.13 -3.46 -34.60
C MET A 70 -42.93 -2.01 -34.21
N GLY A 71 -41.99 -1.30 -34.83
CA GLY A 71 -41.72 0.13 -34.59
C GLY A 71 -40.74 0.38 -33.43
N LEU A 72 -40.03 -0.65 -32.92
CA LEU A 72 -39.04 -0.49 -31.86
C LEU A 72 -37.70 -0.01 -32.48
N ASN A 73 -37.18 1.10 -31.97
CA ASN A 73 -35.83 1.53 -32.31
C ASN A 73 -34.85 0.78 -31.36
N LEU A 74 -34.25 -0.28 -31.84
CA LEU A 74 -33.44 -1.16 -31.00
C LEU A 74 -32.16 -0.52 -30.45
N LYS A 75 -31.72 0.60 -31.02
CA LYS A 75 -30.61 1.38 -30.51
C LYS A 75 -30.91 1.97 -29.12
N ASP A 76 -32.17 2.25 -28.82
CA ASP A 76 -32.60 2.79 -27.53
C ASP A 76 -32.53 1.74 -26.40
N TYR A 77 -32.38 0.46 -26.76
CA TYR A 77 -32.29 -0.67 -25.84
C TYR A 77 -30.90 -1.31 -25.81
N ASN A 78 -29.94 -0.71 -26.50
CA ASN A 78 -28.55 -1.14 -26.44
C ASN A 78 -28.01 -0.89 -25.03
N VAL A 79 -27.33 -1.89 -24.47
CA VAL A 79 -26.62 -1.73 -23.19
C VAL A 79 -25.19 -1.34 -23.50
N THR A 80 -24.85 -0.11 -23.15
CA THR A 80 -23.47 0.32 -23.13
C THR A 80 -22.90 -0.08 -21.78
N GLN A 81 -21.89 -0.91 -21.77
CA GLN A 81 -21.08 -1.06 -20.60
C GLN A 81 -20.33 0.28 -20.42
N GLU A 82 -20.91 1.20 -19.68
CA GLU A 82 -20.12 2.22 -19.04
C GLU A 82 -19.22 1.47 -18.06
N CYS A 83 -17.97 1.27 -18.45
CA CYS A 83 -16.94 1.17 -17.45
C CYS A 83 -17.11 2.42 -16.61
N ILE A 84 -17.48 2.24 -15.34
CA ILE A 84 -17.13 3.26 -14.36
C ILE A 84 -15.60 3.23 -14.41
N ILE A 85 -15.03 4.04 -15.31
CA ILE A 85 -13.70 4.55 -15.15
C ILE A 85 -13.86 5.33 -13.85
N GLU A 86 -13.51 4.71 -12.72
CA GLU A 86 -13.19 5.49 -11.53
C GLU A 86 -12.34 6.61 -12.08
N ASP A 87 -12.82 7.81 -11.96
CA ASP A 87 -12.33 8.98 -12.69
C ASP A 87 -10.81 9.12 -12.48
N ILE A 88 -10.03 8.49 -13.38
CA ILE A 88 -8.55 8.55 -13.40
C ILE A 88 -8.10 10.00 -13.68
N THR A 89 -9.06 10.92 -13.84
CA THR A 89 -8.80 12.33 -14.04
C THR A 89 -8.31 13.05 -12.77
N SER A 90 -8.48 12.45 -11.59
CA SER A 90 -7.86 13.01 -10.38
C SER A 90 -6.37 12.66 -10.34
N ARG A 91 -5.53 13.62 -10.01
CA ARG A 91 -4.09 13.44 -9.79
C ARG A 91 -3.78 12.30 -8.78
N LYS A 92 -4.71 11.99 -7.87
CA LYS A 92 -4.64 10.89 -6.90
C LYS A 92 -4.72 9.52 -7.57
N ASP A 93 -5.56 9.36 -8.59
CA ASP A 93 -5.76 8.07 -9.24
C ASP A 93 -4.62 7.73 -10.20
N VAL A 94 -4.08 8.74 -10.88
CA VAL A 94 -2.86 8.60 -11.69
C VAL A 94 -1.68 8.17 -10.81
N ASN A 95 -1.55 8.74 -9.62
CA ASN A 95 -0.49 8.39 -8.66
C ASN A 95 -0.55 6.94 -8.17
N LYS A 96 -1.73 6.30 -8.16
CA LYS A 96 -1.88 4.88 -7.81
C LYS A 96 -1.16 3.95 -8.80
N TYR A 97 -0.97 4.38 -10.04
CA TYR A 97 -0.34 3.61 -11.11
C TYR A 97 1.09 4.09 -11.43
N LEU A 98 1.48 5.28 -10.97
CA LEU A 98 2.85 5.74 -11.06
C LEU A 98 3.76 4.83 -10.21
N ARG A 99 4.99 4.67 -10.68
CA ARG A 99 6.00 3.80 -10.07
C ARG A 99 6.07 4.03 -8.56
N LYS A 100 5.75 3.00 -7.81
CA LYS A 100 6.12 2.88 -6.41
C LYS A 100 7.57 2.40 -6.32
N THR A 101 8.52 3.30 -6.08
CA THR A 101 9.79 2.85 -5.50
C THR A 101 9.52 2.47 -4.06
N SER A 102 9.77 1.20 -3.72
CA SER A 102 9.68 0.76 -2.32
C SER A 102 10.43 1.73 -1.43
N ALA A 103 9.82 2.15 -0.35
CA ALA A 103 10.48 3.01 0.62
C ALA A 103 11.77 2.32 1.12
N PRO A 104 12.92 3.01 1.18
CA PRO A 104 14.16 2.39 1.65
C PRO A 104 14.01 1.93 3.10
N ILE A 105 14.50 0.71 3.38
CA ILE A 105 14.45 0.11 4.72
C ILE A 105 15.77 0.39 5.42
N THR A 106 15.70 0.93 6.64
CA THR A 106 16.82 1.09 7.56
C THR A 106 16.60 0.21 8.79
N GLU A 107 17.55 -0.67 9.10
CA GLU A 107 17.45 -1.55 10.26
C GLU A 107 18.07 -0.92 11.51
N LEU A 108 17.24 -0.72 12.53
CA LEU A 108 17.64 -0.29 13.86
C LEU A 108 17.46 -1.47 14.82
N THR A 109 18.28 -2.51 14.62
CA THR A 109 18.24 -3.79 15.35
C THR A 109 19.57 -4.04 16.03
N GLY A 110 19.58 -4.10 17.36
CA GLY A 110 20.72 -4.51 18.18
C GLY A 110 20.71 -6.01 18.48
N SER A 111 21.75 -6.49 19.15
CA SER A 111 21.81 -7.86 19.70
C SER A 111 20.79 -8.07 20.81
N ASP A 112 20.43 -6.99 21.50
CA ASP A 112 19.43 -6.94 22.56
C ASP A 112 18.65 -5.61 22.50
N ARG A 113 17.69 -5.42 23.44
CA ARG A 113 16.87 -4.22 23.58
C ARG A 113 17.68 -2.96 23.88
N TYR A 114 18.76 -3.08 24.62
CA TYR A 114 19.63 -1.98 25.04
C TYR A 114 20.43 -1.46 23.84
N GLU A 115 21.00 -2.35 23.06
CA GLU A 115 21.70 -2.00 21.83
C GLU A 115 20.72 -1.46 20.76
N THR A 116 19.51 -2.01 20.69
CA THR A 116 18.44 -1.45 19.82
C THR A 116 18.16 0.00 20.18
N ALA A 117 17.98 0.32 21.46
CA ALA A 117 17.78 1.71 21.92
C ALA A 117 18.97 2.62 21.57
N VAL A 118 20.20 2.10 21.70
CA VAL A 118 21.41 2.81 21.29
C VAL A 118 21.44 3.11 19.79
N LYS A 119 21.04 2.17 18.93
CA LYS A 119 20.96 2.40 17.49
C LYS A 119 19.91 3.47 17.12
N ILE A 120 18.76 3.43 17.79
CA ILE A 120 17.71 4.45 17.64
C ILE A 120 18.25 5.82 18.08
N SER A 121 18.94 5.89 19.21
CA SER A 121 19.57 7.13 19.70
C SER A 121 20.60 7.69 18.71
N LYS A 122 21.46 6.85 18.14
CA LYS A 122 22.45 7.25 17.14
C LYS A 122 21.81 7.77 15.84
N GLU A 123 20.69 7.19 15.43
CA GLU A 123 19.96 7.68 14.25
C GLU A 123 19.33 9.05 14.48
N GLY A 124 18.68 9.27 15.63
CA GLY A 124 17.95 10.52 15.90
C GLY A 124 18.80 11.65 16.47
N TRP A 125 19.87 11.32 17.21
CA TRP A 125 20.69 12.32 17.95
C TRP A 125 22.16 12.20 17.57
N LYS A 126 22.45 12.40 16.30
CA LYS A 126 23.80 12.25 15.72
C LYS A 126 24.85 13.17 16.39
N ASN A 127 24.42 14.36 16.76
CA ASN A 127 25.30 15.41 17.34
C ASN A 127 25.30 15.48 18.87
N GLY A 128 24.76 14.45 19.55
CA GLY A 128 24.58 14.46 20.99
C GLY A 128 23.21 14.95 21.44
N SER A 129 23.01 15.06 22.76
CA SER A 129 21.75 15.55 23.35
C SER A 129 21.99 16.12 24.73
N ASP A 130 21.48 17.31 25.01
CA ASP A 130 21.58 17.97 26.33
C ASP A 130 20.88 17.18 27.45
N LYS A 131 19.84 16.41 27.11
CA LYS A 131 19.09 15.57 28.04
C LYS A 131 18.95 14.15 27.53
N VAL A 132 18.84 13.20 28.46
CA VAL A 132 18.56 11.77 28.17
C VAL A 132 17.51 11.29 29.15
N VAL A 133 16.52 10.59 28.65
CA VAL A 133 15.53 9.89 29.48
C VAL A 133 15.97 8.43 29.66
N ILE A 134 16.04 7.97 30.89
CA ILE A 134 16.44 6.61 31.26
C ILE A 134 15.23 5.86 31.83
N ILE A 135 14.98 4.70 31.28
CA ILE A 135 13.91 3.79 31.72
C ILE A 135 14.46 2.38 31.95
N ASN A 136 13.74 1.58 32.74
CA ASN A 136 14.04 0.16 32.86
C ASN A 136 13.59 -0.58 31.59
N GLY A 137 14.46 -1.41 31.00
CA GLY A 137 14.14 -2.19 29.81
C GLY A 137 13.13 -3.33 30.02
N ASP A 138 12.79 -3.68 31.27
CA ASP A 138 11.83 -4.74 31.61
C ASP A 138 10.43 -4.19 31.97
N VAL A 139 10.30 -2.88 32.20
CA VAL A 139 9.03 -2.21 32.55
C VAL A 139 8.54 -1.39 31.38
N SER A 140 7.56 -1.92 30.64
CA SER A 140 7.15 -1.34 29.35
C SER A 140 6.35 -0.03 29.47
N ILE A 141 5.38 0.05 30.39
CA ILE A 141 4.43 1.18 30.43
C ILE A 141 5.12 2.52 30.74
N ASP A 142 6.07 2.53 31.68
CA ASP A 142 6.80 3.75 32.08
C ASP A 142 7.62 4.32 30.89
N GLY A 143 8.17 3.41 30.07
CA GLY A 143 8.90 3.80 28.86
C GLY A 143 8.01 4.45 27.81
N ILE A 144 6.85 3.85 27.59
CA ILE A 144 5.91 4.32 26.55
C ILE A 144 5.38 5.71 26.90
N ILE A 145 4.92 5.93 28.13
CA ILE A 145 4.37 7.21 28.58
C ILE A 145 5.44 8.32 28.70
N SER A 146 6.71 7.96 28.65
CA SER A 146 7.83 8.92 28.69
C SER A 146 8.15 9.53 27.34
N THR A 147 7.58 9.01 26.24
CA THR A 147 7.83 9.54 24.89
C THR A 147 7.52 11.05 24.77
N PRO A 148 6.37 11.57 25.22
CA PRO A 148 6.08 13.00 25.13
C PRO A 148 7.07 13.86 25.94
N LEU A 149 7.50 13.38 27.11
CA LEU A 149 8.51 14.06 27.91
C LEU A 149 9.86 14.11 27.18
N ALA A 150 10.29 12.97 26.64
CA ALA A 150 11.53 12.90 25.88
C ALA A 150 11.52 13.85 24.67
N THR A 151 10.41 13.93 23.94
CA THR A 151 10.26 14.88 22.82
C THR A 151 10.17 16.33 23.24
N THR A 152 9.56 16.63 24.37
CA THR A 152 9.56 18.02 24.93
C THR A 152 10.98 18.52 25.12
N TYR A 153 11.90 17.66 25.54
CA TYR A 153 13.30 17.97 25.73
C TYR A 153 14.20 17.66 24.53
N ASN A 154 13.66 17.19 23.42
CA ASN A 154 14.41 16.67 22.27
C ASN A 154 15.48 15.64 22.71
N ALA A 155 15.10 14.71 23.58
CA ALA A 155 15.97 13.74 24.20
C ALA A 155 15.73 12.32 23.70
N PRO A 156 16.76 11.46 23.55
CA PRO A 156 16.57 10.03 23.33
C PRO A 156 16.10 9.34 24.63
N ILE A 157 15.44 8.21 24.45
CA ILE A 157 15.18 7.25 25.54
C ILE A 157 16.23 6.15 25.46
N LEU A 158 16.95 5.92 26.57
CA LEU A 158 17.88 4.79 26.72
C LEU A 158 17.36 3.80 27.78
N LEU A 159 17.60 2.53 27.53
CA LEU A 159 17.17 1.43 28.40
C LEU A 159 18.32 0.99 29.32
N VAL A 160 18.00 0.69 30.57
CA VAL A 160 18.97 0.10 31.53
C VAL A 160 18.34 -1.10 32.23
N GLU A 161 19.18 -1.94 32.84
CA GLU A 161 18.74 -2.97 33.74
C GLU A 161 18.49 -2.38 35.14
N LYS A 162 17.71 -3.09 35.96
CA LYS A 162 17.45 -2.66 37.34
C LYS A 162 18.75 -2.32 38.10
N ASN A 163 19.75 -3.20 38.03
CA ASN A 163 20.98 -3.11 38.82
C ASN A 163 22.25 -2.83 38.03
N ASN A 164 22.14 -2.56 36.73
CA ASN A 164 23.30 -2.36 35.86
C ASN A 164 22.99 -1.45 34.67
N VAL A 165 24.02 -0.75 34.21
CA VAL A 165 24.01 -0.03 32.93
C VAL A 165 24.81 -0.84 31.93
N PRO A 166 24.21 -1.35 30.83
CA PRO A 166 24.95 -2.11 29.81
C PRO A 166 26.06 -1.26 29.17
N ASN A 167 27.15 -1.92 28.76
CA ASN A 167 28.32 -1.21 28.19
C ASN A 167 28.00 -0.40 26.95
N SER A 168 27.11 -0.90 26.09
CA SER A 168 26.60 -0.17 24.92
C SER A 168 25.95 1.15 25.32
N VAL A 169 25.14 1.13 26.39
CA VAL A 169 24.45 2.32 26.92
C VAL A 169 25.45 3.28 27.58
N LYS A 170 26.45 2.78 28.34
CA LYS A 170 27.53 3.64 28.88
C LYS A 170 28.28 4.36 27.77
N SER A 171 28.59 3.67 26.69
CA SER A 171 29.26 4.26 25.53
C SER A 171 28.40 5.32 24.85
N GLU A 172 27.10 5.05 24.74
CA GLU A 172 26.15 6.00 24.15
C GLU A 172 25.93 7.24 25.03
N LEU A 173 25.83 7.08 26.34
CA LEU A 173 25.78 8.19 27.29
C LEU A 173 27.00 9.11 27.13
N LYS A 174 28.21 8.54 27.01
CA LYS A 174 29.43 9.32 26.75
C LYS A 174 29.37 10.07 25.41
N ARG A 175 28.85 9.43 24.35
CA ARG A 175 28.69 10.05 23.03
C ARG A 175 27.68 11.20 23.06
N LEU A 176 26.54 10.99 23.71
CA LEU A 176 25.49 12.01 23.83
C LEU A 176 25.93 13.21 24.66
N ASN A 177 26.78 12.97 25.69
CA ASN A 177 27.33 13.98 26.61
C ASN A 177 26.25 14.89 27.23
N PRO A 178 25.20 14.30 27.88
CA PRO A 178 24.08 15.09 28.40
C PRO A 178 24.49 15.94 29.61
N ARG A 179 23.83 17.08 29.76
CA ARG A 179 23.88 17.89 30.99
C ARG A 179 22.94 17.40 32.07
N ASP A 180 21.82 16.81 31.65
CA ASP A 180 20.77 16.28 32.54
C ASP A 180 20.34 14.89 32.14
N VAL A 181 20.12 14.04 33.14
CA VAL A 181 19.55 12.70 32.99
C VAL A 181 18.26 12.61 33.78
N ILE A 182 17.16 12.26 33.11
CA ILE A 182 15.85 12.04 33.73
C ILE A 182 15.63 10.54 33.87
N ILE A 183 15.54 10.06 35.11
CA ILE A 183 15.29 8.66 35.42
C ILE A 183 13.80 8.48 35.73
N ILE A 184 13.14 7.59 35.00
CA ILE A 184 11.71 7.29 35.22
C ILE A 184 11.56 6.02 36.05
N GLY A 185 10.71 6.09 37.06
CA GLY A 185 10.42 4.99 37.95
C GLY A 185 11.20 5.02 39.27
N ASP A 186 10.77 4.18 40.20
CA ASP A 186 11.35 4.07 41.56
C ASP A 186 12.64 3.22 41.60
N GLU A 187 13.14 2.97 42.79
CA GLU A 187 14.35 2.19 42.99
C GLU A 187 14.13 0.67 42.76
N ASN A 188 12.86 0.23 42.71
CA ASN A 188 12.52 -1.14 42.32
C ASN A 188 12.65 -1.33 40.82
N ALA A 189 12.40 -0.28 40.04
CA ALA A 189 12.61 -0.27 38.59
C ALA A 189 14.09 -0.01 38.24
N ILE A 190 14.70 1.04 38.80
CA ILE A 190 16.12 1.42 38.55
C ILE A 190 16.78 1.72 39.88
N SER A 191 17.63 0.84 40.33
CA SER A 191 18.27 0.91 41.66
C SER A 191 19.19 2.15 41.79
N LYS A 192 19.53 2.48 43.04
CA LYS A 192 20.57 3.48 43.35
C LYS A 192 21.92 3.11 42.72
N THR A 193 22.24 1.80 42.65
CA THR A 193 23.45 1.31 42.01
C THR A 193 23.53 1.71 40.55
N THR A 194 22.45 1.49 39.80
CA THR A 194 22.36 1.87 38.39
C THR A 194 22.40 3.40 38.20
N ALA A 195 21.69 4.16 39.04
CA ALA A 195 21.76 5.61 39.03
C ALA A 195 23.18 6.14 39.29
N ASN A 196 23.91 5.53 40.25
CA ASN A 196 25.30 5.87 40.50
C ASN A 196 26.24 5.49 39.34
N GLN A 197 26.00 4.36 38.66
CA GLN A 197 26.75 4.00 37.45
C GLN A 197 26.54 5.05 36.34
N ILE A 198 25.31 5.55 36.12
CA ILE A 198 25.03 6.62 35.18
C ILE A 198 25.81 7.87 35.58
N LYS A 199 25.74 8.27 36.86
CA LYS A 199 26.45 9.45 37.38
C LYS A 199 27.95 9.36 37.20
N SER A 200 28.55 8.18 37.40
CA SER A 200 29.98 7.96 37.18
C SER A 200 30.37 7.88 35.71
N THR A 201 29.40 7.61 34.81
CA THR A 201 29.64 7.53 33.36
C THR A 201 29.68 8.91 32.69
N VAL A 202 28.78 9.81 33.13
CA VAL A 202 28.64 11.19 32.60
C VAL A 202 28.45 12.15 33.75
N ASN A 203 29.09 13.34 33.63
CA ASN A 203 28.96 14.38 34.62
C ASN A 203 27.66 15.19 34.40
N ALA A 204 26.52 14.53 34.63
CA ALA A 204 25.20 15.12 34.41
C ALA A 204 24.43 15.25 35.73
N SER A 205 23.57 16.25 35.83
CA SER A 205 22.55 16.27 36.88
C SER A 205 21.57 15.12 36.71
N GLN A 206 20.95 14.68 37.81
CA GLN A 206 19.98 13.58 37.76
C GLN A 206 18.68 14.01 38.44
N THR A 207 17.59 13.90 37.70
CA THR A 207 16.23 14.04 38.20
C THR A 207 15.52 12.71 38.10
N ARG A 208 14.84 12.31 39.17
CA ARG A 208 14.03 11.08 39.19
C ARG A 208 12.55 11.42 39.26
N LEU A 209 11.78 10.97 38.25
CA LEU A 209 10.32 11.03 38.26
C LEU A 209 9.77 9.66 38.68
N LYS A 210 9.23 9.63 39.88
CA LYS A 210 8.66 8.41 40.48
C LYS A 210 7.39 8.74 41.24
N GLY A 211 6.29 8.07 40.94
CA GLY A 211 5.08 8.07 41.76
C GLY A 211 5.06 6.84 42.69
N SER A 212 4.09 6.79 43.57
CA SER A 212 3.79 5.63 44.40
C SER A 212 3.24 4.43 43.58
N ASN A 213 2.76 4.71 42.40
CA ASN A 213 2.24 3.77 41.40
C ASN A 213 2.34 4.37 39.99
N ARG A 214 1.99 3.56 38.96
CA ARG A 214 2.06 3.98 37.56
C ARG A 214 1.15 5.18 37.21
N TYR A 215 0.00 5.35 37.88
CA TYR A 215 -0.89 6.49 37.67
C TYR A 215 -0.22 7.80 38.12
N GLU A 216 0.41 7.76 39.28
CA GLU A 216 1.12 8.91 39.82
C GLU A 216 2.41 9.20 39.04
N THR A 217 3.12 8.17 38.56
CA THR A 217 4.27 8.35 37.66
C THR A 217 3.81 9.07 36.37
N SER A 218 2.70 8.64 35.77
CA SER A 218 2.09 9.29 34.60
C SER A 218 1.76 10.76 34.86
N LEU A 219 1.17 11.06 36.02
CA LEU A 219 0.86 12.43 36.43
C LEU A 219 2.12 13.29 36.63
N LEU A 220 3.18 12.73 37.22
CA LEU A 220 4.45 13.47 37.41
C LEU A 220 5.13 13.77 36.08
N ILE A 221 5.09 12.83 35.12
CA ILE A 221 5.56 13.05 33.75
C ILE A 221 4.76 14.16 33.08
N ALA A 222 3.43 14.16 33.23
CA ALA A 222 2.56 15.19 32.67
C ALA A 222 2.88 16.57 33.24
N LYS A 223 3.04 16.69 34.55
CA LYS A 223 3.45 17.94 35.22
C LYS A 223 4.85 18.41 34.82
N GLU A 224 5.75 17.50 34.49
CA GLU A 224 7.09 17.86 34.01
C GLU A 224 7.05 18.38 32.58
N ILE A 225 6.14 17.84 31.74
CA ILE A 225 5.89 18.37 30.39
C ILE A 225 5.31 19.78 30.50
N ASP A 226 4.32 19.96 31.37
CA ASP A 226 3.60 21.21 31.58
C ASP A 226 4.52 22.41 31.96
N LYS A 227 5.59 22.15 32.71
CA LYS A 227 6.60 23.18 33.00
C LYS A 227 7.25 23.82 31.77
N ASN A 228 7.26 23.14 30.63
CA ASN A 228 7.96 23.54 29.44
C ASN A 228 7.05 23.71 28.22
N HIS A 229 5.83 23.21 28.31
CA HIS A 229 4.87 23.22 27.22
C HIS A 229 3.45 23.03 27.78
N ASP A 230 2.61 24.03 27.64
CA ASP A 230 1.25 24.04 28.18
C ASP A 230 0.47 22.79 27.76
N VAL A 231 -0.21 22.17 28.74
CA VAL A 231 -0.99 20.96 28.50
C VAL A 231 -2.43 21.33 28.15
N GLU A 232 -2.70 21.42 26.86
CA GLU A 232 -4.04 21.70 26.31
C GLU A 232 -4.81 20.45 25.90
N LYS A 233 -4.10 19.32 25.80
CA LYS A 233 -4.63 18.04 25.31
C LYS A 233 -4.03 16.90 26.10
N VAL A 234 -4.79 15.82 26.24
CA VAL A 234 -4.28 14.57 26.84
C VAL A 234 -4.67 13.35 26.04
N TYR A 235 -3.79 12.35 26.04
CA TYR A 235 -4.06 11.01 25.52
C TYR A 235 -4.24 10.06 26.69
N ILE A 236 -5.37 9.39 26.78
CA ILE A 236 -5.74 8.56 27.92
C ILE A 236 -5.73 7.10 27.52
N THR A 237 -5.00 6.28 28.30
CA THR A 237 -4.93 4.82 28.12
C THR A 237 -5.13 4.11 29.45
N ASN A 238 -5.47 2.81 29.39
CA ASN A 238 -5.58 2.00 30.60
C ASN A 238 -4.20 1.63 31.12
N ALA A 239 -4.01 1.74 32.42
CA ALA A 239 -2.75 1.38 33.10
C ALA A 239 -2.49 -0.13 33.16
N ASN A 240 -3.54 -0.96 33.06
CA ASN A 240 -3.48 -2.42 33.22
C ASN A 240 -3.88 -3.09 31.89
N GLY A 241 -2.91 -3.55 31.12
CA GLY A 241 -3.11 -4.17 29.80
C GLY A 241 -3.23 -3.18 28.64
N GLY A 242 -3.07 -1.86 28.87
CA GLY A 242 -3.10 -0.83 27.85
C GLY A 242 -1.73 -0.46 27.27
N GLU A 243 -0.69 -1.26 27.49
CA GLU A 243 0.67 -0.98 27.02
C GLU A 243 0.73 -0.86 25.50
N VAL A 244 -0.02 -1.70 24.80
CA VAL A 244 -0.07 -1.67 23.33
C VAL A 244 -0.79 -0.42 22.84
N ASP A 245 -1.91 -0.05 23.45
CA ASP A 245 -2.69 1.14 23.12
C ASP A 245 -1.85 2.40 23.37
N ALA A 246 -1.14 2.45 24.50
CA ALA A 246 -0.21 3.53 24.81
C ALA A 246 0.93 3.64 23.77
N LEU A 247 1.50 2.51 23.33
CA LEU A 247 2.56 2.50 22.31
C LEU A 247 2.05 3.04 20.97
N THR A 248 0.82 2.70 20.56
CA THR A 248 0.27 3.14 19.27
C THR A 248 0.14 4.67 19.20
N ILE A 249 -0.13 5.34 20.34
CA ILE A 249 -0.31 6.79 20.40
C ILE A 249 0.95 7.54 20.83
N ALA A 250 1.97 6.84 21.34
CA ALA A 250 3.15 7.47 21.93
C ALA A 250 3.85 8.47 20.99
N ALA A 251 4.02 8.10 19.72
CA ALA A 251 4.64 8.97 18.72
C ALA A 251 3.82 10.25 18.47
N LYS A 252 2.49 10.13 18.39
CA LYS A 252 1.60 11.30 18.21
C LYS A 252 1.58 12.18 19.45
N ALA A 253 1.47 11.58 20.63
CA ALA A 253 1.54 12.31 21.89
C ALA A 253 2.88 13.06 22.02
N GLY A 254 3.98 12.43 21.61
CA GLY A 254 5.29 13.05 21.53
C GLY A 254 5.38 14.19 20.52
N GLN A 255 4.82 13.99 19.31
CA GLN A 255 4.76 15.03 18.27
C GLN A 255 4.02 16.27 18.76
N ASP A 256 2.91 16.07 19.48
CA ASP A 256 2.11 17.15 20.04
C ASP A 256 2.73 17.73 21.34
N LYS A 257 3.72 17.07 21.92
CA LYS A 257 4.28 17.35 23.26
C LYS A 257 3.19 17.37 24.33
N GLN A 258 2.23 16.46 24.22
CA GLN A 258 1.09 16.35 25.11
C GLN A 258 1.10 15.02 25.86
N PRO A 259 0.79 14.98 27.16
CA PRO A 259 1.02 13.80 27.97
C PRO A 259 0.10 12.63 27.67
N ILE A 260 0.60 11.41 27.96
CA ILE A 260 -0.20 10.19 28.03
C ILE A 260 -0.57 9.99 29.50
N ILE A 261 -1.86 10.02 29.82
CA ILE A 261 -2.42 9.83 31.16
C ILE A 261 -2.91 8.39 31.31
N LEU A 262 -2.45 7.74 32.38
CA LEU A 262 -2.89 6.40 32.74
C LEU A 262 -4.12 6.44 33.64
N THR A 263 -5.13 5.64 33.29
CA THR A 263 -6.34 5.48 34.13
C THR A 263 -6.61 4.01 34.42
N ASP A 264 -7.44 3.75 35.42
CA ASP A 264 -8.11 2.47 35.52
C ASP A 264 -9.28 2.39 34.53
N LYS A 265 -9.84 1.19 34.32
CA LYS A 265 -11.00 0.98 33.44
C LYS A 265 -12.15 1.92 33.77
N ASN A 266 -12.50 2.02 35.04
CA ASN A 266 -13.73 2.72 35.50
C ASN A 266 -13.47 4.03 36.23
N SER A 267 -12.21 4.37 36.47
CA SER A 267 -11.87 5.53 37.28
C SER A 267 -10.58 6.22 36.86
N ILE A 268 -10.52 7.49 37.10
CA ILE A 268 -9.32 8.31 37.09
C ILE A 268 -9.00 8.70 38.53
N THR A 269 -7.74 8.66 38.94
CA THR A 269 -7.36 8.98 40.33
C THR A 269 -7.69 10.44 40.66
N ASP A 270 -8.01 10.71 41.91
CA ASP A 270 -8.41 12.07 42.35
C ASP A 270 -7.31 13.09 42.12
N ASN A 271 -6.03 12.71 42.33
CA ASN A 271 -4.91 13.60 42.08
C ASN A 271 -4.77 13.94 40.60
N THR A 272 -4.92 12.95 39.72
CA THR A 272 -4.88 13.16 38.27
C THR A 272 -6.07 14.02 37.83
N TYR A 273 -7.28 13.72 38.30
CA TYR A 273 -8.46 14.48 37.95
C TYR A 273 -8.40 15.95 38.40
N LYS A 274 -7.94 16.19 39.63
CA LYS A 274 -7.77 17.55 40.18
C LYS A 274 -6.76 18.35 39.35
N TRP A 275 -5.67 17.72 38.96
CA TRP A 275 -4.67 18.37 38.11
C TRP A 275 -5.23 18.65 36.71
N LEU A 276 -5.83 17.66 36.05
CA LEU A 276 -6.46 17.88 34.74
C LEU A 276 -7.50 18.98 34.74
N LYS A 277 -8.24 19.12 35.85
CA LYS A 277 -9.23 20.19 36.01
C LYS A 277 -8.57 21.56 36.20
N SER A 278 -7.33 21.64 36.70
CA SER A 278 -6.61 22.90 36.82
C SER A 278 -5.95 23.34 35.51
N GLU A 279 -5.77 22.42 34.57
CA GLU A 279 -5.28 22.73 33.24
C GLU A 279 -6.42 23.25 32.34
N ASP A 280 -6.11 24.08 31.38
CA ASP A 280 -7.10 24.65 30.45
C ASP A 280 -7.32 23.71 29.25
N LEU A 281 -7.72 22.46 29.55
CA LEU A 281 -7.83 21.41 28.54
C LEU A 281 -8.81 21.75 27.43
N GLN A 282 -8.32 21.81 26.21
CA GLN A 282 -9.15 21.94 25.02
C GLN A 282 -9.74 20.58 24.64
N ASN A 283 -8.94 19.49 24.67
CA ASN A 283 -9.32 18.20 24.09
C ASN A 283 -8.73 17.01 24.85
N ALA A 284 -9.34 15.84 24.66
CA ALA A 284 -8.80 14.57 25.13
C ALA A 284 -9.12 13.44 24.15
N TYR A 285 -8.24 12.46 24.02
CA TYR A 285 -8.44 11.25 23.22
C TYR A 285 -8.28 10.01 24.09
N PHE A 286 -9.16 9.02 23.88
CA PHE A 286 -9.18 7.78 24.65
C PHE A 286 -8.75 6.61 23.76
N ILE A 287 -7.59 6.04 24.02
CA ILE A 287 -7.02 4.97 23.22
C ILE A 287 -7.26 3.63 23.92
N GLY A 288 -8.13 2.83 23.32
CA GLY A 288 -8.58 1.55 23.86
C GLY A 288 -10.10 1.40 23.87
N GLY A 289 -10.56 0.16 23.77
CA GLY A 289 -11.97 -0.19 23.70
C GLY A 289 -12.73 0.01 25.03
N PRO A 290 -14.08 -0.21 25.03
CA PRO A 290 -14.88 -0.08 26.24
C PRO A 290 -14.49 -1.01 27.38
N GLN A 291 -13.80 -2.12 27.07
CA GLN A 291 -13.27 -3.03 28.08
C GLN A 291 -12.03 -2.46 28.78
N MET A 292 -11.33 -1.52 28.14
CA MET A 292 -10.13 -0.87 28.66
C MET A 292 -10.47 0.46 29.36
N ILE A 293 -11.33 1.29 28.78
CA ILE A 293 -11.73 2.59 29.31
C ILE A 293 -13.26 2.68 29.25
N SER A 294 -13.93 2.81 30.38
CA SER A 294 -15.40 2.91 30.42
C SER A 294 -15.89 4.30 30.00
N THR A 295 -17.17 4.38 29.65
CA THR A 295 -17.84 5.67 29.35
C THR A 295 -17.81 6.61 30.56
N ASN A 296 -17.81 6.09 31.80
CA ASN A 296 -17.70 6.91 33.00
C ASN A 296 -16.42 7.74 33.06
N VAL A 297 -15.27 7.15 32.66
CA VAL A 297 -14.00 7.89 32.57
C VAL A 297 -14.09 8.97 31.49
N ILE A 298 -14.67 8.65 30.33
CA ILE A 298 -14.86 9.61 29.24
C ILE A 298 -15.72 10.79 29.68
N ASN A 299 -16.88 10.52 30.28
CA ASN A 299 -17.80 11.57 30.76
C ASN A 299 -17.12 12.47 31.80
N LYS A 300 -16.39 11.86 32.75
CA LYS A 300 -15.68 12.62 33.79
C LYS A 300 -14.60 13.55 33.21
N VAL A 301 -13.93 13.15 32.13
CA VAL A 301 -12.97 14.01 31.42
C VAL A 301 -13.69 15.05 30.58
N ASN A 302 -14.80 14.68 29.92
CA ASN A 302 -15.63 15.62 29.16
C ASN A 302 -16.14 16.80 30.01
N ASP A 303 -16.38 16.58 31.30
CA ASP A 303 -16.82 17.63 32.23
C ASP A 303 -15.75 18.72 32.49
N ILE A 304 -14.50 18.48 32.09
CA ILE A 304 -13.37 19.38 32.32
C ILE A 304 -12.63 19.78 31.03
N THR A 305 -13.11 19.36 29.88
CA THR A 305 -12.57 19.76 28.56
C THR A 305 -13.50 20.80 27.92
N LYS A 306 -12.92 21.74 27.15
CA LYS A 306 -13.73 22.73 26.40
C LYS A 306 -14.47 22.10 25.23
N ASP A 307 -13.79 21.19 24.50
CA ASP A 307 -14.42 20.43 23.42
C ASP A 307 -15.25 19.27 23.98
N ASN A 308 -16.28 18.87 23.26
CA ASN A 308 -16.99 17.62 23.55
C ASN A 308 -16.14 16.43 23.11
N VAL A 309 -15.63 15.66 24.08
CA VAL A 309 -14.72 14.53 23.83
C VAL A 309 -15.38 13.15 23.91
N THR A 310 -16.70 13.09 24.06
CA THR A 310 -17.45 11.84 24.22
C THR A 310 -17.25 10.87 23.03
N ASN A 311 -16.97 11.39 21.84
CA ASN A 311 -16.71 10.61 20.62
C ASN A 311 -15.21 10.48 20.26
N ASN A 312 -14.31 10.89 21.16
CA ASN A 312 -12.87 10.89 20.90
C ASN A 312 -12.18 9.57 21.28
N ARG A 313 -12.94 8.48 21.29
CA ARG A 313 -12.39 7.14 21.49
C ARG A 313 -11.79 6.61 20.18
N VAL A 314 -10.59 6.00 20.27
CA VAL A 314 -9.91 5.32 19.16
C VAL A 314 -9.55 3.91 19.60
N TYR A 315 -10.08 2.90 18.93
CA TYR A 315 -9.84 1.49 19.23
C TYR A 315 -10.23 0.61 18.03
N GLY A 316 -9.87 -0.65 18.07
CA GLY A 316 -10.27 -1.70 17.14
C GLY A 316 -10.60 -2.99 17.90
N ALA A 317 -10.94 -4.06 17.17
CA ALA A 317 -11.22 -5.39 17.73
C ALA A 317 -9.97 -6.03 18.37
N ASP A 318 -8.80 -5.67 17.87
CA ASP A 318 -7.51 -6.08 18.43
C ASP A 318 -6.48 -4.95 18.39
N ARG A 319 -5.26 -5.24 18.84
CA ARG A 319 -4.14 -4.29 18.88
C ARG A 319 -3.72 -3.76 17.52
N HIS A 320 -3.84 -4.55 16.46
CA HIS A 320 -3.45 -4.15 15.11
C HIS A 320 -4.49 -3.21 14.50
N GLU A 321 -5.77 -3.49 14.73
CA GLU A 321 -6.83 -2.59 14.29
C GLU A 321 -6.82 -1.28 15.09
N THR A 322 -6.56 -1.32 16.42
CA THR A 322 -6.37 -0.11 17.21
C THR A 322 -5.23 0.73 16.63
N ASN A 323 -4.08 0.12 16.33
CA ASN A 323 -2.94 0.82 15.74
C ASN A 323 -3.28 1.38 14.34
N ALA A 324 -3.97 0.61 13.49
CA ALA A 324 -4.42 1.07 12.19
C ALA A 324 -5.36 2.28 12.30
N ASN A 325 -6.30 2.27 13.25
CA ASN A 325 -7.24 3.36 13.49
C ASN A 325 -6.54 4.61 14.07
N VAL A 326 -5.51 4.46 14.90
CA VAL A 326 -4.66 5.56 15.36
C VAL A 326 -3.91 6.18 14.18
N ILE A 327 -3.29 5.35 13.32
CA ILE A 327 -2.60 5.83 12.11
C ILE A 327 -3.57 6.58 11.20
N LYS A 328 -4.74 6.02 10.93
CA LYS A 328 -5.77 6.63 10.08
C LYS A 328 -6.26 7.97 10.63
N LYS A 329 -6.45 8.08 11.96
CA LYS A 329 -6.99 9.29 12.60
C LYS A 329 -5.98 10.42 12.69
N PHE A 330 -4.73 10.12 13.01
CA PHE A 330 -3.76 11.14 13.41
C PHE A 330 -2.66 11.41 12.39
N TYR A 331 -2.47 10.53 11.42
CA TYR A 331 -1.48 10.69 10.34
C TYR A 331 -2.22 10.78 9.01
N THR A 332 -2.83 11.95 8.78
CA THR A 332 -3.74 12.18 7.63
C THR A 332 -2.99 12.50 6.34
N ASP A 333 -1.72 12.89 6.42
CA ASP A 333 -0.91 13.20 5.24
C ASP A 333 -0.72 11.96 4.36
N ASP A 334 -0.83 12.13 3.06
CA ASP A 334 -0.62 11.07 2.08
C ASP A 334 0.87 10.69 1.97
N GLU A 335 1.78 11.60 2.32
CA GLU A 335 3.23 11.38 2.34
C GLU A 335 3.78 11.52 3.76
N LEU A 336 4.41 10.46 4.27
CA LEU A 336 5.02 10.40 5.58
C LEU A 336 6.54 10.52 5.47
N GLU A 337 7.16 11.21 6.43
CA GLU A 337 8.63 11.25 6.50
C GLU A 337 9.22 9.85 6.73
N ALA A 338 8.59 9.06 7.61
CA ALA A 338 8.96 7.67 7.83
C ALA A 338 7.77 6.83 8.35
N VAL A 339 7.97 5.51 8.40
CA VAL A 339 7.16 4.60 9.20
C VAL A 339 8.10 3.73 10.02
N LEU A 340 7.95 3.72 11.34
CA LEU A 340 8.73 2.87 12.23
C LEU A 340 7.96 1.58 12.49
N VAL A 341 8.51 0.44 12.11
CA VAL A 341 7.83 -0.87 12.18
C VAL A 341 8.40 -1.70 13.31
N ALA A 342 7.56 -2.10 14.24
CA ALA A 342 7.90 -2.96 15.37
C ALA A 342 7.02 -4.22 15.42
N LYS A 343 7.53 -5.29 16.03
CA LYS A 343 6.74 -6.51 16.25
C LYS A 343 5.69 -6.29 17.33
N SER A 344 4.54 -6.92 17.19
CA SER A 344 3.39 -6.72 18.08
C SER A 344 3.33 -7.62 19.31
N ASP A 345 4.18 -8.66 19.38
CA ASP A 345 4.21 -9.64 20.47
C ASP A 345 5.18 -9.27 21.60
N VAL A 346 6.24 -8.52 21.29
CA VAL A 346 7.23 -8.05 22.26
C VAL A 346 7.50 -6.57 22.01
N LEU A 347 6.96 -5.70 22.86
CA LEU A 347 6.96 -4.26 22.66
C LEU A 347 8.26 -3.57 23.05
N VAL A 348 9.14 -4.27 23.76
CA VAL A 348 10.32 -3.68 24.40
C VAL A 348 11.27 -2.99 23.41
N ASP A 349 11.41 -3.53 22.20
CA ASP A 349 12.26 -2.93 21.17
C ASP A 349 11.71 -1.57 20.69
N ALA A 350 10.39 -1.38 20.79
CA ALA A 350 9.72 -0.14 20.38
C ALA A 350 9.71 0.96 21.46
N LEU A 351 10.08 0.64 22.73
CA LEU A 351 10.03 1.61 23.83
C LEU A 351 10.86 2.87 23.56
N ALA A 352 12.03 2.70 22.99
CA ALA A 352 12.93 3.81 22.68
C ALA A 352 12.64 4.50 21.33
N ALA A 353 11.72 3.93 20.51
CA ALA A 353 11.44 4.43 19.19
C ALA A 353 10.49 5.64 19.17
N GLY A 354 9.71 5.84 20.23
CA GLY A 354 8.72 6.91 20.33
C GLY A 354 9.25 8.29 20.01
N PRO A 355 10.33 8.78 20.65
CA PRO A 355 10.87 10.09 20.39
C PRO A 355 11.41 10.28 18.96
N LEU A 356 12.03 9.26 18.37
CA LEU A 356 12.46 9.29 16.97
C LEU A 356 11.25 9.41 16.03
N ALA A 357 10.21 8.59 16.26
CA ALA A 357 8.99 8.63 15.48
C ALA A 357 8.28 10.00 15.56
N ALA A 358 8.20 10.56 16.77
CA ALA A 358 7.61 11.86 17.02
C ALA A 358 8.38 12.99 16.31
N ASN A 359 9.71 13.00 16.40
CA ASN A 359 10.56 13.99 15.72
C ASN A 359 10.44 13.92 14.18
N LEU A 360 10.23 12.72 13.65
CA LEU A 360 9.97 12.49 12.22
C LEU A 360 8.50 12.69 11.84
N LYS A 361 7.63 13.08 12.78
CA LYS A 361 6.17 13.18 12.58
C LYS A 361 5.58 11.92 11.96
N SER A 362 6.05 10.77 12.40
CA SER A 362 5.82 9.47 11.77
C SER A 362 5.17 8.48 12.73
N PRO A 363 4.30 7.58 12.26
CA PRO A 363 3.68 6.57 13.09
C PRO A 363 4.63 5.44 13.49
N ILE A 364 4.31 4.79 14.61
CA ILE A 364 4.82 3.45 14.92
C ILE A 364 3.76 2.44 14.46
N LEU A 365 4.12 1.59 13.52
CA LEU A 365 3.29 0.51 13.02
C LEU A 365 3.68 -0.79 13.72
N ILE A 366 2.74 -1.44 14.41
CA ILE A 366 2.95 -2.74 15.04
C ILE A 366 2.34 -3.86 14.19
N THR A 367 3.11 -4.92 13.94
CA THR A 367 2.67 -6.02 13.08
C THR A 367 3.18 -7.37 13.59
N PRO A 368 2.49 -8.49 13.28
CA PRO A 368 3.03 -9.82 13.49
C PRO A 368 4.37 -10.03 12.79
N LYS A 369 5.19 -10.97 13.28
CA LYS A 369 6.56 -11.23 12.76
C LYS A 369 6.61 -11.68 11.32
N THR A 370 5.58 -12.41 10.86
CA THR A 370 5.60 -13.19 9.61
C THR A 370 4.62 -12.72 8.55
N TYR A 371 3.69 -11.81 8.90
CA TYR A 371 2.71 -11.24 7.96
C TYR A 371 2.32 -9.82 8.38
N VAL A 372 1.85 -9.03 7.44
CA VAL A 372 1.25 -7.71 7.69
C VAL A 372 -0.22 -7.90 8.01
N SER A 373 -0.70 -7.34 9.12
CA SER A 373 -2.12 -7.39 9.48
C SER A 373 -2.99 -6.75 8.39
N ALA A 374 -4.12 -7.38 8.09
CA ALA A 374 -5.08 -6.89 7.09
C ALA A 374 -5.56 -5.45 7.38
N TYR A 375 -5.70 -5.10 8.65
CA TYR A 375 -6.10 -3.75 9.06
C TYR A 375 -5.14 -2.63 8.62
N HIS A 376 -3.86 -2.97 8.39
CA HIS A 376 -2.87 -1.99 7.93
C HIS A 376 -2.84 -1.84 6.42
N LYS A 377 -3.34 -2.83 5.66
CA LYS A 377 -3.16 -2.87 4.21
C LYS A 377 -3.71 -1.62 3.52
N ASP A 378 -4.97 -1.29 3.77
CA ASP A 378 -5.63 -0.14 3.14
C ASP A 378 -4.98 1.19 3.56
N ASN A 379 -4.59 1.31 4.84
CA ASN A 379 -3.91 2.49 5.36
C ASN A 379 -2.54 2.70 4.74
N LEU A 380 -1.77 1.62 4.50
CA LEU A 380 -0.45 1.68 3.89
C LEU A 380 -0.54 1.96 2.39
N GLU A 381 -1.52 1.35 1.70
CA GLU A 381 -1.71 1.55 0.25
C GLU A 381 -2.15 2.98 -0.09
N ALA A 382 -2.82 3.66 0.84
CA ALA A 382 -3.25 5.05 0.70
C ALA A 382 -2.12 6.07 0.99
N LYS A 383 -0.95 5.62 1.45
CA LYS A 383 0.15 6.48 1.89
C LYS A 383 1.46 6.14 1.19
N SER A 384 2.39 7.08 1.24
CA SER A 384 3.79 6.88 0.89
C SER A 384 4.69 7.28 2.04
N ALA A 385 5.93 6.77 2.07
CA ALA A 385 6.92 7.18 3.06
C ALA A 385 8.30 7.34 2.42
N ASN A 386 9.08 8.31 2.95
CA ASN A 386 10.46 8.51 2.53
C ASN A 386 11.38 7.39 3.01
N LYS A 387 11.03 6.77 4.14
CA LYS A 387 11.84 5.73 4.78
C LYS A 387 10.97 4.78 5.62
N VAL A 388 11.37 3.52 5.71
CA VAL A 388 10.82 2.55 6.66
C VAL A 388 11.93 2.12 7.60
N TYR A 389 11.71 2.27 8.90
CA TYR A 389 12.62 1.77 9.92
C TYR A 389 12.14 0.42 10.45
N LYS A 390 13.00 -0.58 10.45
CA LYS A 390 12.79 -1.84 11.17
C LYS A 390 13.33 -1.68 12.59
N ILE A 391 12.44 -1.72 13.57
CA ILE A 391 12.78 -1.54 14.99
C ILE A 391 12.89 -2.90 15.69
N GLY A 392 14.10 -3.22 16.13
CA GLY A 392 14.38 -4.49 16.80
C GLY A 392 14.35 -5.72 15.90
N GLY A 393 14.65 -6.86 16.47
CA GLY A 393 14.72 -8.14 15.76
C GLY A 393 13.38 -8.85 15.63
N GLY A 394 13.36 -9.90 14.77
CA GLY A 394 12.25 -10.85 14.63
C GLY A 394 11.24 -10.57 13.54
N LEU A 395 11.19 -9.37 12.94
CA LEU A 395 10.40 -9.12 11.73
C LEU A 395 11.10 -9.74 10.52
N THR A 396 10.38 -10.53 9.72
CA THR A 396 10.94 -11.16 8.53
C THR A 396 11.16 -10.13 7.41
N SER A 397 12.13 -10.39 6.53
CA SER A 397 12.35 -9.56 5.35
C SER A 397 11.11 -9.49 4.46
N LYS A 398 10.30 -10.57 4.40
CA LYS A 398 9.03 -10.59 3.67
C LYS A 398 8.05 -9.54 4.19
N VAL A 399 7.89 -9.42 5.51
CA VAL A 399 7.02 -8.41 6.13
C VAL A 399 7.54 -7.00 5.83
N MET A 400 8.83 -6.76 6.05
CA MET A 400 9.44 -5.45 5.81
C MET A 400 9.34 -5.01 4.35
N ASN A 401 9.62 -5.91 3.41
CA ASN A 401 9.49 -5.64 1.98
C ASN A 401 8.03 -5.38 1.58
N SER A 402 7.06 -6.11 2.15
CA SER A 402 5.64 -5.87 1.90
C SER A 402 5.22 -4.48 2.37
N ILE A 403 5.61 -4.06 3.58
CA ILE A 403 5.30 -2.73 4.12
C ILE A 403 5.99 -1.65 3.27
N ALA A 404 7.28 -1.82 2.96
CA ALA A 404 8.03 -0.85 2.16
C ALA A 404 7.45 -0.69 0.74
N SER A 405 6.97 -1.78 0.14
CA SER A 405 6.29 -1.74 -1.16
C SER A 405 4.92 -1.06 -1.09
N SER A 406 4.15 -1.27 -0.03
CA SER A 406 2.87 -0.59 0.17
C SER A 406 3.03 0.91 0.42
N LEU A 407 4.12 1.32 1.08
CA LEU A 407 4.47 2.72 1.38
C LEU A 407 5.34 3.37 0.29
N SER A 408 5.34 2.81 -0.91
CA SER A 408 6.16 3.35 -1.99
C SER A 408 5.75 4.77 -2.35
N LYS A 409 6.73 5.66 -2.50
CA LYS A 409 6.49 7.02 -3.00
C LYS A 409 5.83 6.97 -4.37
N HIS A 410 4.73 7.69 -4.48
CA HIS A 410 4.28 8.18 -5.75
C HIS A 410 5.26 9.29 -6.17
N ASN A 411 5.99 9.13 -7.24
CA ASN A 411 6.69 10.26 -7.85
C ASN A 411 5.63 11.24 -8.36
N THR A 412 5.23 12.17 -7.49
CA THR A 412 4.24 13.21 -7.77
C THR A 412 4.79 14.39 -8.56
N THR A 413 6.03 14.33 -8.97
CA THR A 413 6.52 15.26 -9.96
C THR A 413 6.42 14.60 -11.34
N PRO A 414 5.52 15.09 -12.22
CA PRO A 414 6.01 15.34 -13.52
C PRO A 414 7.12 16.37 -13.25
N THR A 415 8.37 15.98 -13.15
CA THR A 415 9.37 16.91 -13.63
C THR A 415 8.85 17.37 -14.97
N GLU A 416 8.43 18.65 -15.09
CA GLU A 416 8.70 19.40 -16.29
C GLU A 416 9.97 18.77 -16.85
N PRO A 417 10.11 18.51 -18.16
CA PRO A 417 11.31 17.88 -18.70
C PRO A 417 12.51 18.76 -18.33
N GLY A 418 12.93 18.63 -17.14
CA GLY A 418 14.07 19.19 -16.43
C GLY A 418 15.10 18.10 -16.37
N ASN A 419 15.72 17.84 -17.49
CA ASN A 419 17.12 17.46 -17.66
C ASN A 419 17.71 16.36 -16.73
N SER A 420 17.00 15.26 -16.53
CA SER A 420 17.59 13.93 -16.36
C SER A 420 17.12 13.07 -17.55
N GLY A 421 17.92 12.97 -18.58
CA GLY A 421 17.60 12.55 -19.96
C GLY A 421 17.12 11.09 -20.17
N GLY A 422 16.30 10.52 -19.29
CA GLY A 422 15.79 9.16 -19.44
C GLY A 422 14.38 9.14 -20.02
N LYS A 423 14.20 8.42 -21.16
CA LYS A 423 12.90 8.12 -21.77
C LYS A 423 11.98 7.37 -20.82
N THR A 424 10.67 7.66 -20.87
CA THR A 424 9.64 6.95 -20.10
C THR A 424 9.03 5.81 -20.92
N VAL A 425 9.09 4.60 -20.40
CA VAL A 425 8.51 3.41 -21.03
C VAL A 425 7.39 2.85 -20.14
N MET A 426 6.22 2.61 -20.71
CA MET A 426 5.15 1.89 -20.04
C MET A 426 5.16 0.42 -20.48
N ILE A 427 5.28 -0.48 -19.50
CA ILE A 427 5.21 -1.94 -19.70
C ILE A 427 3.84 -2.42 -19.25
N ASP A 428 3.16 -3.11 -20.14
CA ASP A 428 1.82 -3.64 -19.93
C ASP A 428 1.83 -5.18 -19.93
N PRO A 429 1.82 -5.83 -18.77
CA PRO A 429 1.61 -7.28 -18.70
C PRO A 429 0.20 -7.62 -19.13
N GLY A 430 0.00 -8.33 -20.24
CA GLY A 430 -1.32 -8.75 -20.70
C GLY A 430 -2.05 -9.58 -19.65
N HIS A 431 -3.40 -9.58 -19.69
CA HIS A 431 -4.27 -10.34 -18.78
C HIS A 431 -4.07 -10.01 -17.30
N GLY A 432 -4.50 -10.86 -16.36
CA GLY A 432 -4.32 -10.70 -14.92
C GLY A 432 -5.59 -10.91 -14.09
N GLY A 433 -5.44 -11.36 -12.84
CA GLY A 433 -6.54 -11.62 -11.92
C GLY A 433 -7.50 -12.70 -12.45
N SER A 434 -8.75 -12.35 -12.69
CA SER A 434 -9.78 -13.25 -13.25
C SER A 434 -9.56 -13.57 -14.72
N ASP A 435 -8.89 -12.70 -15.47
CA ASP A 435 -8.49 -12.95 -16.86
C ASP A 435 -7.19 -13.75 -16.90
N THR A 436 -7.30 -15.04 -17.20
CA THR A 436 -6.14 -15.95 -17.25
C THR A 436 -5.33 -15.83 -18.53
N GLY A 437 -5.88 -15.17 -19.55
CA GLY A 437 -5.41 -15.29 -20.91
C GLY A 437 -5.53 -16.73 -21.43
N THR A 438 -4.80 -17.04 -22.45
CA THR A 438 -4.75 -18.41 -22.96
C THR A 438 -4.18 -19.39 -21.93
N THR A 439 -4.61 -20.64 -22.03
CA THR A 439 -4.10 -21.73 -21.17
C THR A 439 -3.39 -22.76 -22.03
N GLY A 440 -2.13 -23.02 -21.72
CA GLY A 440 -1.35 -24.09 -22.37
C GLY A 440 -1.83 -25.46 -21.90
N LYS A 441 -3.05 -25.87 -22.27
CA LYS A 441 -3.64 -27.16 -21.84
C LYS A 441 -2.76 -28.37 -22.10
N PRO A 442 -2.03 -28.49 -23.25
CA PRO A 442 -1.12 -29.61 -23.49
C PRO A 442 0.05 -29.67 -22.49
N LEU A 443 0.39 -28.56 -21.84
CA LEU A 443 1.56 -28.39 -20.96
C LEU A 443 1.17 -28.20 -19.48
N GLY A 444 0.10 -28.85 -19.02
CA GLY A 444 -0.32 -28.80 -17.62
C GLY A 444 -1.14 -27.57 -17.23
N GLY A 445 -1.70 -26.83 -18.21
CA GLY A 445 -2.62 -25.72 -17.94
C GLY A 445 -1.95 -24.46 -17.43
N ILE A 446 -0.72 -24.17 -17.89
CA ILE A 446 -0.04 -22.90 -17.61
C ILE A 446 -0.89 -21.72 -18.09
N LYS A 447 -0.92 -20.63 -17.31
CA LYS A 447 -1.74 -19.46 -17.59
C LYS A 447 -0.89 -18.35 -18.18
N GLU A 448 -1.38 -17.70 -19.24
CA GLU A 448 -0.70 -16.59 -19.89
C GLU A 448 -0.39 -15.45 -18.93
N LYS A 449 -1.34 -15.07 -18.10
CA LYS A 449 -1.19 -13.98 -17.12
C LYS A 449 0.05 -14.09 -16.22
N ASP A 450 0.49 -15.33 -15.91
CA ASP A 450 1.66 -15.58 -15.06
C ASP A 450 2.96 -15.36 -15.84
N TYR A 451 2.98 -15.79 -17.10
CA TYR A 451 4.11 -15.59 -18.00
C TYR A 451 4.28 -14.13 -18.39
N THR A 452 3.18 -13.45 -18.73
CA THR A 452 3.21 -12.02 -19.08
C THR A 452 3.71 -11.18 -17.92
N LEU A 453 3.26 -11.45 -16.69
CA LEU A 453 3.73 -10.74 -15.50
C LEU A 453 5.23 -10.96 -15.26
N ASN A 454 5.70 -12.20 -15.26
CA ASN A 454 7.09 -12.51 -14.98
C ASN A 454 8.04 -11.94 -16.06
N THR A 455 7.67 -12.02 -17.34
CA THR A 455 8.41 -11.42 -18.46
C THR A 455 8.46 -9.90 -18.32
N SER A 456 7.33 -9.27 -18.01
CA SER A 456 7.22 -7.81 -17.85
C SER A 456 8.03 -7.29 -16.66
N LEU A 457 8.05 -8.01 -15.55
CA LEU A 457 8.89 -7.65 -14.38
C LEU A 457 10.37 -7.66 -14.76
N ALA A 458 10.82 -8.68 -15.50
CA ALA A 458 12.22 -8.74 -15.96
C ALA A 458 12.55 -7.65 -16.98
N THR A 459 11.63 -7.34 -17.92
CA THR A 459 11.79 -6.21 -18.85
C THR A 459 11.94 -4.90 -18.08
N THR A 460 11.11 -4.70 -17.06
CA THR A 460 11.12 -3.52 -16.20
C THR A 460 12.44 -3.40 -15.43
N GLU A 461 12.91 -4.50 -14.82
CA GLU A 461 14.17 -4.53 -14.08
C GLU A 461 15.34 -4.14 -14.99
N TYR A 462 15.41 -4.74 -16.19
CA TYR A 462 16.45 -4.42 -17.17
C TYR A 462 16.43 -2.93 -17.56
N LEU A 463 15.29 -2.41 -18.01
CA LEU A 463 15.18 -1.01 -18.46
C LEU A 463 15.53 -0.02 -17.35
N ARG A 464 15.11 -0.31 -16.12
CA ARG A 464 15.47 0.50 -14.95
C ARG A 464 16.97 0.50 -14.70
N SER A 465 17.63 -0.64 -14.86
CA SER A 465 19.09 -0.73 -14.73
C SER A 465 19.84 0.10 -15.79
N LYS A 466 19.16 0.44 -16.89
CA LYS A 466 19.66 1.26 -18.00
C LYS A 466 19.27 2.75 -17.92
N GLY A 467 18.63 3.15 -16.81
CA GLY A 467 18.26 4.55 -16.56
C GLY A 467 16.95 5.01 -17.18
N PHE A 468 16.14 4.10 -17.72
CA PHE A 468 14.79 4.43 -18.18
C PHE A 468 13.84 4.64 -17.00
N ASN A 469 12.93 5.59 -17.14
CA ASN A 469 11.77 5.67 -16.28
C ASN A 469 10.73 4.64 -16.73
N VAL A 470 10.40 3.65 -15.88
CA VAL A 470 9.52 2.55 -16.28
C VAL A 470 8.28 2.49 -15.41
N ILE A 471 7.13 2.59 -16.05
CA ILE A 471 5.79 2.46 -15.46
C ILE A 471 5.22 1.10 -15.86
N MET A 472 4.55 0.40 -14.95
CA MET A 472 3.83 -0.83 -15.27
C MET A 472 2.33 -0.61 -15.13
N THR A 473 1.51 -1.16 -16.03
CA THR A 473 0.04 -1.12 -15.90
C THR A 473 -0.43 -1.99 -14.73
N ARG A 474 0.23 -3.12 -14.49
CA ARG A 474 0.10 -3.97 -13.30
C ARG A 474 1.46 -4.58 -12.94
N ASP A 475 1.75 -4.73 -11.67
CA ASP A 475 2.97 -5.35 -11.12
C ASP A 475 2.66 -6.59 -10.27
N THR A 476 1.38 -6.93 -10.17
CA THR A 476 0.83 -8.08 -9.45
C THR A 476 -0.25 -8.76 -10.29
N ASP A 477 -0.79 -9.88 -9.79
CA ASP A 477 -1.91 -10.58 -10.44
C ASP A 477 -3.23 -9.85 -10.18
N LYS A 478 -3.50 -8.80 -10.97
CA LYS A 478 -4.72 -7.96 -10.91
C LYS A 478 -5.43 -7.95 -12.26
N THR A 479 -6.74 -7.95 -12.25
CA THR A 479 -7.56 -7.73 -13.45
C THR A 479 -7.49 -6.26 -13.88
N LEU A 480 -7.16 -6.02 -15.15
CA LEU A 480 -7.18 -4.70 -15.77
C LEU A 480 -7.84 -4.79 -17.14
N SER A 481 -8.87 -3.96 -17.39
CA SER A 481 -9.50 -3.88 -18.71
C SER A 481 -8.56 -3.27 -19.74
N LEU A 482 -8.77 -3.57 -21.03
CA LEU A 482 -8.03 -2.95 -22.13
C LEU A 482 -8.17 -1.43 -22.13
N GLY A 483 -9.39 -0.92 -21.80
CA GLY A 483 -9.65 0.51 -21.67
C GLY A 483 -8.81 1.17 -20.57
N ASN A 484 -8.67 0.53 -19.41
CA ASN A 484 -7.86 1.07 -18.31
C ASN A 484 -6.37 1.11 -18.67
N ARG A 485 -5.87 0.11 -19.42
CA ARG A 485 -4.48 0.07 -19.90
C ARG A 485 -4.18 1.26 -20.83
N THR A 486 -5.06 1.52 -21.81
CA THR A 486 -4.89 2.63 -22.75
C THR A 486 -5.15 3.98 -22.11
N ALA A 487 -6.17 4.10 -21.23
CA ALA A 487 -6.45 5.34 -20.51
C ALA A 487 -5.25 5.76 -19.64
N LEU A 488 -4.62 4.80 -18.96
CA LEU A 488 -3.41 5.04 -18.18
C LEU A 488 -2.26 5.53 -19.08
N SER A 489 -2.03 4.86 -20.22
CA SER A 489 -1.01 5.28 -21.18
C SER A 489 -1.27 6.68 -21.72
N ASN A 490 -2.51 6.98 -22.13
CA ASN A 490 -2.88 8.27 -22.72
C ASN A 490 -2.78 9.42 -21.70
N SER A 491 -3.06 9.14 -20.41
CA SER A 491 -2.94 10.14 -19.35
C SER A 491 -1.49 10.41 -18.95
N LEU A 492 -0.64 9.37 -18.88
CA LEU A 492 0.76 9.48 -18.45
C LEU A 492 1.72 9.81 -19.60
N ARG A 493 1.27 9.66 -20.85
CA ARG A 493 2.00 10.00 -22.08
C ARG A 493 3.45 9.48 -22.13
N PRO A 494 3.70 8.16 -21.96
CA PRO A 494 5.04 7.60 -22.07
C PRO A 494 5.61 7.79 -23.48
N ASP A 495 6.95 7.76 -23.62
CA ASP A 495 7.60 7.76 -24.93
C ASP A 495 7.30 6.46 -25.71
N LEU A 496 7.01 5.37 -24.99
CA LEU A 496 6.65 4.07 -25.56
C LEU A 496 5.73 3.28 -24.60
N PHE A 497 4.67 2.69 -25.15
CA PHE A 497 3.85 1.67 -24.51
C PHE A 497 4.19 0.29 -25.12
N THR A 498 4.51 -0.69 -24.30
CA THR A 498 4.82 -2.07 -24.71
C THR A 498 3.93 -3.07 -23.97
N SER A 499 2.98 -3.68 -24.67
CA SER A 499 2.15 -4.76 -24.15
C SER A 499 2.83 -6.10 -24.38
N ILE A 500 2.88 -6.97 -23.36
CA ILE A 500 3.58 -8.26 -23.40
C ILE A 500 2.57 -9.38 -23.24
N HIS A 501 2.52 -10.27 -24.23
CA HIS A 501 1.59 -11.37 -24.39
C HIS A 501 2.28 -12.66 -24.79
N TYR A 502 1.53 -13.76 -24.75
CA TYR A 502 1.88 -15.07 -25.26
C TYR A 502 0.74 -15.62 -26.09
N ASN A 503 1.02 -16.12 -27.26
CA ASN A 503 0.05 -16.57 -28.24
C ASN A 503 -0.48 -18.00 -27.97
N ALA A 504 -1.55 -18.39 -28.66
CA ALA A 504 -2.01 -19.77 -28.78
C ALA A 504 -2.69 -19.97 -30.14
N SER A 505 -2.60 -21.19 -30.69
CA SER A 505 -3.19 -21.55 -31.98
C SER A 505 -3.32 -23.07 -32.12
N ASP A 506 -4.20 -23.67 -31.34
CA ASP A 506 -4.53 -25.10 -31.41
C ASP A 506 -3.30 -26.02 -31.54
N THR A 507 -2.23 -25.71 -30.81
CA THR A 507 -0.92 -26.40 -30.81
C THR A 507 -0.10 -26.36 -32.10
N THR A 508 -0.64 -25.82 -33.19
CA THR A 508 0.00 -25.79 -34.51
C THR A 508 0.86 -24.54 -34.73
N GLY A 509 0.49 -23.41 -34.10
CA GLY A 509 1.26 -22.18 -34.15
C GLY A 509 2.55 -22.27 -33.36
N ASN A 510 3.60 -21.61 -33.82
CA ASN A 510 4.88 -21.49 -33.10
C ASN A 510 5.64 -20.24 -33.51
N GLY A 511 6.49 -19.75 -32.61
CA GLY A 511 7.41 -18.64 -32.86
C GLY A 511 7.02 -17.32 -32.19
N VAL A 512 7.75 -16.28 -32.50
CA VAL A 512 7.61 -14.93 -31.94
C VAL A 512 7.16 -13.94 -33.01
N GLU A 513 6.26 -13.02 -32.62
CA GLU A 513 5.81 -11.91 -33.48
C GLU A 513 5.65 -10.63 -32.65
N VAL A 514 5.85 -9.48 -33.29
CA VAL A 514 5.67 -8.20 -32.63
C VAL A 514 4.77 -7.31 -33.48
N PHE A 515 3.68 -6.84 -32.89
CA PHE A 515 2.75 -5.95 -33.55
C PHE A 515 3.09 -4.49 -33.26
N TYR A 516 3.00 -3.64 -34.28
CA TYR A 516 3.19 -2.20 -34.19
C TYR A 516 2.03 -1.43 -34.83
N LYS A 517 1.93 -0.13 -34.55
CA LYS A 517 0.80 0.69 -35.02
C LYS A 517 0.76 0.80 -36.54
N LEU A 518 -0.43 0.67 -37.10
CA LEU A 518 -0.70 0.74 -38.53
C LEU A 518 -0.18 2.04 -39.17
N LYS A 519 -0.23 3.16 -38.44
CA LYS A 519 0.28 4.46 -38.91
C LYS A 519 1.78 4.44 -39.26
N ASP A 520 2.55 3.50 -38.70
CA ASP A 520 3.98 3.36 -38.90
C ASP A 520 4.32 2.22 -39.91
N LYS A 521 3.33 1.76 -40.71
CA LYS A 521 3.48 0.65 -41.67
C LYS A 521 4.62 0.88 -42.66
N ASP A 522 4.75 2.08 -43.17
CA ASP A 522 5.73 2.44 -44.18
C ASP A 522 7.07 2.94 -43.57
N GLY A 523 7.15 3.01 -42.24
CA GLY A 523 8.31 3.46 -41.47
C GLY A 523 7.85 4.26 -40.25
N GLY A 524 8.61 4.28 -39.19
CA GLY A 524 8.30 5.05 -37.97
C GLY A 524 8.76 4.36 -36.70
N THR A 525 8.56 5.06 -35.59
CA THR A 525 9.11 4.65 -34.28
C THR A 525 8.64 3.26 -33.86
N THR A 526 7.33 2.96 -33.97
CA THR A 526 6.81 1.68 -33.47
C THR A 526 7.25 0.49 -34.31
N LYS A 527 7.47 0.67 -35.64
CA LYS A 527 8.05 -0.35 -36.51
C LYS A 527 9.50 -0.65 -36.13
N THR A 528 10.31 0.38 -35.87
CA THR A 528 11.70 0.24 -35.43
C THR A 528 11.78 -0.50 -34.10
N VAL A 529 10.97 -0.10 -33.10
CA VAL A 529 10.91 -0.76 -31.80
C VAL A 529 10.51 -2.23 -31.95
N ALA A 530 9.46 -2.52 -32.70
CA ALA A 530 9.00 -3.89 -32.90
C ALA A 530 10.07 -4.76 -33.58
N THR A 531 10.80 -4.22 -34.56
CA THR A 531 11.88 -4.92 -35.25
C THR A 531 13.07 -5.21 -34.34
N ASN A 532 13.48 -4.23 -33.53
CA ASN A 532 14.59 -4.40 -32.60
C ASN A 532 14.25 -5.39 -31.48
N ILE A 533 13.03 -5.34 -30.91
CA ILE A 533 12.58 -6.34 -29.92
C ILE A 533 12.61 -7.74 -30.54
N LEU A 534 12.03 -7.91 -31.74
CA LEU A 534 11.99 -9.18 -32.44
C LEU A 534 13.40 -9.73 -32.66
N ASN A 535 14.33 -8.92 -33.16
CA ASN A 535 15.71 -9.32 -33.44
C ASN A 535 16.43 -9.77 -32.16
N ARG A 536 16.30 -9.02 -31.05
CA ARG A 536 16.90 -9.39 -29.77
C ARG A 536 16.38 -10.72 -29.22
N ILE A 537 15.08 -10.98 -29.38
CA ILE A 537 14.50 -12.26 -28.99
C ILE A 537 15.05 -13.39 -29.84
N LEU A 538 15.12 -13.21 -31.17
CA LEU A 538 15.62 -14.22 -32.11
C LEU A 538 17.11 -14.48 -31.98
N GLU A 539 17.94 -13.49 -31.61
CA GLU A 539 19.34 -13.66 -31.26
C GLU A 539 19.56 -14.63 -30.10
N LYS A 540 18.61 -14.68 -29.16
CA LYS A 540 18.76 -15.47 -27.94
C LYS A 540 18.00 -16.79 -27.96
N PHE A 541 16.83 -16.80 -28.58
CA PHE A 541 15.94 -17.96 -28.61
C PHE A 541 15.78 -18.48 -30.04
N ASN A 542 15.90 -19.80 -30.20
CA ASN A 542 15.68 -20.46 -31.51
C ASN A 542 14.17 -20.61 -31.78
N LEU A 543 13.45 -19.47 -31.75
CA LEU A 543 12.02 -19.37 -32.07
C LEU A 543 11.84 -19.11 -33.57
N LYS A 544 10.72 -19.57 -34.13
CA LYS A 544 10.34 -19.22 -35.50
C LYS A 544 10.10 -17.72 -35.62
N ASN A 545 10.73 -17.05 -36.55
CA ASN A 545 10.49 -15.66 -36.88
C ASN A 545 9.15 -15.51 -37.61
N ARG A 546 8.14 -14.88 -36.97
CA ARG A 546 6.85 -14.57 -37.59
C ARG A 546 6.75 -13.11 -38.03
N GLY A 547 7.75 -12.31 -37.75
CA GLY A 547 7.93 -10.93 -38.22
C GLY A 547 7.40 -9.85 -37.26
N ALA A 548 7.91 -8.64 -37.49
CA ALA A 548 7.29 -7.41 -37.01
C ALA A 548 6.21 -6.99 -38.02
N LYS A 549 4.96 -6.78 -37.56
CA LYS A 549 3.83 -6.63 -38.48
C LYS A 549 2.70 -5.78 -37.92
N THR A 550 1.80 -5.37 -38.80
CA THR A 550 0.55 -4.73 -38.46
C THR A 550 -0.62 -5.70 -38.66
N ARG A 551 -1.71 -5.48 -37.96
CA ARG A 551 -2.96 -6.20 -38.16
C ARG A 551 -4.12 -5.20 -38.12
N THR A 552 -4.98 -5.23 -39.14
CA THR A 552 -6.12 -4.31 -39.29
C THR A 552 -7.43 -4.95 -38.89
N LEU A 553 -8.40 -4.14 -38.47
CA LEU A 553 -9.77 -4.59 -38.31
C LEU A 553 -10.35 -5.05 -39.66
N SER A 554 -11.06 -6.18 -39.67
CA SER A 554 -11.77 -6.63 -40.87
C SER A 554 -12.88 -5.70 -41.30
N THR A 555 -13.51 -4.99 -40.37
CA THR A 555 -14.60 -4.02 -40.59
C THR A 555 -14.10 -2.62 -40.95
N ASP A 556 -12.83 -2.30 -40.62
CA ASP A 556 -12.22 -1.01 -40.92
C ASP A 556 -10.69 -1.19 -41.09
N PRO A 557 -10.22 -1.40 -42.32
CA PRO A 557 -8.79 -1.65 -42.56
C PRO A 557 -7.88 -0.44 -42.32
N THR A 558 -8.44 0.74 -41.99
CA THR A 558 -7.66 1.92 -41.58
C THR A 558 -7.31 1.92 -40.10
N LYS A 559 -7.82 0.97 -39.32
CA LYS A 559 -7.62 0.87 -37.86
C LYS A 559 -6.87 -0.38 -37.46
N ASP A 560 -6.06 -0.25 -36.42
CA ASP A 560 -5.38 -1.40 -35.79
C ASP A 560 -6.41 -2.38 -35.22
N TYR A 561 -6.18 -3.69 -35.43
CA TYR A 561 -7.01 -4.74 -34.83
C TYR A 561 -6.89 -4.77 -33.31
N LEU A 562 -5.65 -4.71 -32.78
CA LEU A 562 -5.37 -4.81 -31.37
C LEU A 562 -5.83 -3.54 -30.64
N TYR A 563 -6.69 -3.72 -29.64
CA TYR A 563 -7.30 -2.63 -28.89
C TYR A 563 -6.26 -1.67 -28.29
N VAL A 564 -5.23 -2.22 -27.63
CA VAL A 564 -4.17 -1.43 -26.96
C VAL A 564 -3.28 -0.66 -27.94
N LEU A 565 -3.25 -1.03 -29.21
CA LEU A 565 -2.58 -0.25 -30.25
C LEU A 565 -3.55 0.81 -30.81
N ARG A 566 -4.80 0.44 -31.08
CA ARG A 566 -5.81 1.31 -31.67
C ARG A 566 -6.17 2.51 -30.79
N ASN A 567 -6.38 2.27 -29.50
CA ASN A 567 -6.88 3.26 -28.55
C ASN A 567 -5.76 3.90 -27.70
N ASN A 568 -4.52 3.73 -28.10
CA ASN A 568 -3.37 4.35 -27.45
C ASN A 568 -2.88 5.53 -28.31
N ASP A 569 -2.83 6.73 -27.75
CA ASP A 569 -2.33 7.93 -28.44
C ASP A 569 -0.80 7.92 -28.56
N MET A 570 -0.14 7.18 -27.68
CA MET A 570 1.32 7.10 -27.61
C MET A 570 1.87 6.10 -28.65
N PRO A 571 3.17 6.14 -28.96
CA PRO A 571 3.84 5.04 -29.64
C PRO A 571 3.61 3.74 -28.88
N ALA A 572 3.10 2.69 -29.56
CA ALA A 572 2.71 1.45 -28.90
C ALA A 572 3.08 0.22 -29.74
N VAL A 573 3.55 -0.83 -29.06
CA VAL A 573 3.81 -2.16 -29.62
C VAL A 573 3.21 -3.25 -28.73
N LEU A 574 2.92 -4.42 -29.34
CA LEU A 574 2.50 -5.61 -28.59
C LEU A 574 3.40 -6.78 -29.02
N VAL A 575 3.96 -7.47 -28.02
CA VAL A 575 4.89 -8.58 -28.19
C VAL A 575 4.17 -9.89 -27.87
N GLU A 576 4.07 -10.78 -28.85
CA GLU A 576 3.68 -12.18 -28.68
C GLU A 576 4.95 -13.02 -28.56
N CYS A 577 5.36 -13.28 -27.34
CA CYS A 577 6.69 -13.83 -27.01
C CYS A 577 6.91 -15.25 -27.56
N ALA A 578 5.89 -16.10 -27.51
CA ALA A 578 5.89 -17.50 -27.92
C ALA A 578 4.46 -18.06 -27.89
N PHE A 579 4.25 -19.29 -28.35
CA PHE A 579 2.95 -19.97 -28.24
C PHE A 579 2.92 -20.86 -27.00
N LEU A 580 2.04 -20.55 -26.05
CA LEU A 580 1.91 -21.29 -24.77
C LEU A 580 1.37 -22.71 -24.94
N ASP A 581 0.67 -22.98 -26.03
CA ASP A 581 0.14 -24.29 -26.37
C ASP A 581 1.05 -25.12 -27.27
N ASN A 582 2.27 -24.62 -27.56
CA ASN A 582 3.27 -25.29 -28.40
C ASN A 582 4.43 -25.82 -27.57
N GLU A 583 4.63 -27.15 -27.54
CA GLU A 583 5.69 -27.79 -26.75
C GLU A 583 7.09 -27.33 -27.13
N LYS A 584 7.36 -27.12 -28.42
CA LYS A 584 8.69 -26.69 -28.91
C LYS A 584 9.01 -25.29 -28.40
N ASP A 585 8.08 -24.34 -28.48
CA ASP A 585 8.26 -22.99 -27.98
C ASP A 585 8.44 -23.00 -26.46
N MET A 586 7.61 -23.75 -25.74
CA MET A 586 7.66 -23.78 -24.28
C MET A 586 8.85 -24.55 -23.71
N SER A 587 9.44 -25.47 -24.48
CA SER A 587 10.71 -26.07 -24.08
C SER A 587 11.86 -25.06 -23.95
N LEU A 588 11.77 -23.94 -24.69
CA LEU A 588 12.69 -22.80 -24.62
C LEU A 588 12.41 -21.88 -23.43
N LEU A 589 11.24 -21.98 -22.79
CA LEU A 589 10.78 -21.09 -21.72
C LEU A 589 10.37 -21.85 -20.44
N ASN A 590 10.83 -23.09 -20.28
CA ASN A 590 10.43 -24.02 -19.22
C ASN A 590 11.05 -23.74 -17.84
N THR A 591 11.79 -22.67 -17.66
CA THR A 591 12.34 -22.25 -16.37
C THR A 591 12.14 -20.76 -16.13
N SER A 592 12.05 -20.35 -14.86
CA SER A 592 11.95 -18.93 -14.48
C SER A 592 13.09 -18.08 -15.04
N ASN A 593 14.30 -18.63 -15.14
CA ASN A 593 15.45 -17.90 -15.70
C ASN A 593 15.29 -17.64 -17.21
N LYS A 594 14.71 -18.58 -17.95
CA LYS A 594 14.46 -18.40 -19.39
C LYS A 594 13.32 -17.38 -19.64
N VAL A 595 12.30 -17.36 -18.78
CA VAL A 595 11.24 -16.35 -18.83
C VAL A 595 11.80 -14.96 -18.50
N LYS A 596 12.71 -14.85 -17.50
CA LYS A 596 13.40 -13.59 -17.21
C LYS A 596 14.31 -13.15 -18.36
N GLU A 597 14.99 -14.10 -19.00
CA GLU A 597 15.81 -13.82 -20.17
C GLU A 597 14.98 -13.26 -21.34
N MET A 598 13.77 -13.80 -21.58
CA MET A 598 12.82 -13.24 -22.56
C MET A 598 12.53 -11.76 -22.27
N GLY A 599 12.21 -11.43 -21.02
CA GLY A 599 12.00 -10.05 -20.61
C GLY A 599 13.23 -9.15 -20.80
N THR A 600 14.42 -9.69 -20.51
CA THR A 600 15.69 -8.99 -20.74
C THR A 600 15.91 -8.66 -22.22
N GLN A 601 15.58 -9.59 -23.14
CA GLN A 601 15.74 -9.34 -24.58
C GLN A 601 14.73 -8.30 -25.09
N ILE A 602 13.50 -8.31 -24.59
CA ILE A 602 12.51 -7.24 -24.88
C ILE A 602 13.07 -5.89 -24.42
N GLY A 603 13.59 -5.82 -23.20
CA GLY A 603 14.21 -4.62 -22.66
C GLY A 603 15.38 -4.09 -23.52
N LYS A 604 16.25 -4.98 -24.02
CA LYS A 604 17.35 -4.60 -24.92
C LYS A 604 16.82 -4.01 -26.24
N GLY A 605 15.80 -4.64 -26.84
CA GLY A 605 15.21 -4.12 -28.09
C GLY A 605 14.58 -2.74 -27.91
N ILE A 606 13.98 -2.47 -26.74
CA ILE A 606 13.48 -1.14 -26.39
C ILE A 606 14.63 -0.14 -26.20
N GLU A 607 15.70 -0.54 -25.48
CA GLU A 607 16.91 0.28 -25.29
C GLU A 607 17.54 0.68 -26.61
N ASP A 608 17.71 -0.27 -27.55
CA ASP A 608 18.29 -0.02 -28.88
C ASP A 608 17.46 0.97 -29.71
N SER A 609 16.19 1.12 -29.38
CA SER A 609 15.25 1.95 -30.13
C SER A 609 15.08 3.36 -29.58
N LEU A 610 15.33 3.54 -28.27
CA LEU A 610 15.01 4.80 -27.57
C LEU A 610 16.27 5.57 -27.11
N LYS A 611 17.43 4.96 -27.17
CA LYS A 611 18.72 5.64 -27.04
C LYS A 611 19.10 6.28 -28.37
#